data_ea06c6d6722d826a4ec6908a41600fac
#
_entry.id   ea06c6d6722d826a4ec6908a41600fac
#
_cell.length_a   1.000
_cell.length_b   1.000
_cell.length_c   1.000
_cell.angle_alpha   90.00
_cell.angle_beta   90.00
_cell.angle_gamma   90.00
#
_symmetry.space_group_name_H-M   'P 1'
#
loop_
_entity.id
_entity.type
_entity.pdbx_description
1 polymer ?
#
loop_
_entity_poly.entity_id
_entity_poly.type
_entity_poly.pdbx_seq_one_letter_code
_entity_poly.pdbx_strand_id
1 'polypeptide(L)'
;MYNRYDNINKFITDIDKLKMDKYGTVYISEEDDYDISVCLDEQMERFEELKPVIIKVAEHVCELDNIVQRYYKKCCKNSQKYYKERYNIDDFEDYPETIYIYKPNMIALEYWGARENTQYLVKFEEIDNKFILKSFGMVDDIPADWDEII
;
A
#
# COMPACT_ATOMS: atom_id res chain seq x y z
N MET A 1 -21.56 -6.06 3.37
CA MET A 1 -20.74 -5.07 2.68
C MET A 1 -19.32 -5.62 2.50
N TYR A 2 -18.83 -5.60 1.30
CA TYR A 2 -17.48 -6.08 1.01
C TYR A 2 -16.43 -5.16 1.63
N ASN A 3 -15.49 -5.74 2.38
CA ASN A 3 -14.36 -4.99 2.95
C ASN A 3 -13.07 -5.51 2.33
N ARG A 4 -12.37 -4.66 1.59
CA ARG A 4 -11.12 -5.02 0.89
C ARG A 4 -10.00 -5.52 1.80
N TYR A 5 -10.11 -5.29 3.10
CA TYR A 5 -9.10 -5.70 4.06
C TYR A 5 -9.42 -7.04 4.73
N ASP A 6 -10.56 -7.67 4.42
CA ASP A 6 -10.98 -8.89 5.12
C ASP A 6 -10.01 -10.04 4.93
N ASN A 7 -9.47 -10.21 3.73
CA ASN A 7 -8.54 -11.30 3.46
C ASN A 7 -7.18 -11.10 4.14
N ILE A 8 -6.66 -9.87 4.15
CA ILE A 8 -5.40 -9.60 4.82
C ILE A 8 -5.52 -9.73 6.35
N ASN A 9 -6.71 -9.54 6.90
CA ASN A 9 -6.96 -9.72 8.32
C ASN A 9 -6.76 -11.17 8.79
N LYS A 10 -6.85 -12.14 7.87
CA LYS A 10 -6.53 -13.54 8.18
C LYS A 10 -5.09 -13.73 8.60
N PHE A 11 -4.18 -12.88 8.13
CA PHE A 11 -2.77 -12.94 8.52
C PHE A 11 -2.59 -12.74 10.02
N ILE A 12 -3.45 -11.94 10.64
CA ILE A 12 -3.38 -11.62 12.07
C ILE A 12 -3.73 -12.84 12.92
N THR A 13 -4.72 -13.61 12.49
CA THR A 13 -5.22 -14.76 13.25
C THR A 13 -4.50 -16.06 12.92
N ASP A 14 -3.93 -16.18 11.73
CA ASP A 14 -3.36 -17.42 11.22
C ASP A 14 -1.86 -17.28 10.90
N ILE A 15 -1.11 -16.58 11.77
CA ILE A 15 0.31 -16.31 11.56
C ILE A 15 1.13 -17.57 11.24
N ASP A 16 0.81 -18.68 11.88
CA ASP A 16 1.53 -19.95 11.68
C ASP A 16 1.26 -20.57 10.30
N LYS A 17 0.22 -20.11 9.61
CA LYS A 17 -0.16 -20.58 8.28
C LYS A 17 0.39 -19.70 7.16
N LEU A 18 1.07 -18.62 7.50
CA LEU A 18 1.64 -17.72 6.49
C LEU A 18 2.66 -18.47 5.64
N LYS A 19 2.50 -18.36 4.34
CA LYS A 19 3.37 -18.92 3.32
C LYS A 19 3.82 -17.81 2.37
N MET A 20 4.84 -18.10 1.60
CA MET A 20 5.36 -17.16 0.61
C MET A 20 5.61 -17.90 -0.70
N ASP A 21 5.20 -17.30 -1.82
CA ASP A 21 5.44 -17.87 -3.14
C ASP A 21 6.85 -17.51 -3.65
N LYS A 22 7.17 -17.95 -4.86
CA LYS A 22 8.49 -17.71 -5.47
C LYS A 22 8.78 -16.25 -5.80
N TYR A 23 7.76 -15.40 -5.80
CA TYR A 23 7.89 -13.97 -6.08
C TYR A 23 7.94 -13.13 -4.80
N GLY A 24 7.87 -13.76 -3.64
CA GLY A 24 7.86 -13.06 -2.37
C GLY A 24 6.49 -12.62 -1.90
N THR A 25 5.42 -13.06 -2.56
CA THR A 25 4.05 -12.73 -2.16
C THR A 25 3.60 -13.64 -1.02
N VAL A 26 3.10 -13.03 0.05
CA VAL A 26 2.66 -13.74 1.26
C VAL A 26 1.19 -14.11 1.13
N TYR A 27 0.85 -15.33 1.54
CA TYR A 27 -0.51 -15.83 1.47
C TYR A 27 -0.76 -16.89 2.56
N ILE A 28 -2.03 -17.25 2.78
CA ILE A 28 -2.42 -18.34 3.66
C ILE A 28 -2.93 -19.51 2.81
N SER A 29 -3.83 -19.25 1.88
CA SER A 29 -4.38 -20.23 0.98
C SER A 29 -4.33 -19.72 -0.46
N GLU A 30 -3.93 -20.59 -1.39
CA GLU A 30 -3.91 -20.25 -2.82
C GLU A 30 -5.31 -20.00 -3.38
N GLU A 31 -6.34 -20.46 -2.70
CA GLU A 31 -7.74 -20.25 -3.09
C GLU A 31 -8.28 -18.89 -2.66
N ASP A 32 -7.58 -18.20 -1.75
CA ASP A 32 -7.97 -16.86 -1.29
C ASP A 32 -7.62 -15.82 -2.36
N ASP A 33 -8.55 -14.91 -2.58
CA ASP A 33 -8.33 -13.74 -3.42
C ASP A 33 -8.03 -12.55 -2.50
N TYR A 34 -6.78 -12.10 -2.52
CA TYR A 34 -6.35 -11.00 -1.68
C TYR A 34 -6.46 -9.69 -2.47
N ASP A 35 -7.33 -8.82 -2.02
CA ASP A 35 -7.47 -7.49 -2.63
C ASP A 35 -6.21 -6.65 -2.43
N ILE A 36 -5.51 -6.91 -1.35
CA ILE A 36 -4.21 -6.30 -1.07
C ILE A 36 -3.20 -7.42 -0.87
N SER A 37 -2.15 -7.39 -1.66
CA SER A 37 -1.05 -8.35 -1.54
C SER A 37 0.06 -7.80 -0.65
N VAL A 38 0.73 -8.68 0.09
CA VAL A 38 1.95 -8.33 0.84
C VAL A 38 3.12 -9.01 0.15
N CYS A 39 4.14 -8.23 -0.19
CA CYS A 39 5.30 -8.73 -0.92
C CYS A 39 6.60 -8.35 -0.20
N LEU A 40 7.47 -9.33 0.00
CA LEU A 40 8.77 -9.11 0.63
C LEU A 40 9.87 -8.71 -0.36
N ASP A 41 9.64 -8.91 -1.66
CA ASP A 41 10.55 -8.56 -2.73
C ASP A 41 11.98 -9.05 -2.44
N GLU A 42 12.95 -8.16 -2.32
CA GLU A 42 14.36 -8.51 -2.05
C GLU A 42 14.59 -9.10 -0.66
N GLN A 43 13.60 -9.05 0.25
CA GLN A 43 13.70 -9.54 1.61
C GLN A 43 13.15 -10.97 1.79
N MET A 44 12.97 -11.71 0.71
CA MET A 44 12.38 -13.06 0.73
C MET A 44 13.09 -14.02 1.71
N GLU A 45 14.41 -13.94 1.79
CA GLU A 45 15.20 -14.81 2.67
C GLU A 45 14.94 -14.56 4.16
N ARG A 46 14.33 -13.41 4.48
CA ARG A 46 14.03 -13.00 5.85
C ARG A 46 12.58 -13.26 6.23
N PHE A 47 11.87 -14.11 5.50
CA PHE A 47 10.44 -14.33 5.69
C PHE A 47 10.08 -14.66 7.15
N GLU A 48 10.76 -15.63 7.75
CA GLU A 48 10.45 -16.04 9.13
C GLU A 48 10.67 -14.88 10.12
N GLU A 49 11.75 -14.14 9.93
CA GLU A 49 12.06 -12.97 10.75
C GLU A 49 11.04 -11.84 10.58
N LEU A 50 10.49 -11.69 9.39
CA LEU A 50 9.58 -10.59 9.05
C LEU A 50 8.10 -10.89 9.32
N LYS A 51 7.74 -12.11 9.72
CA LYS A 51 6.34 -12.44 10.04
C LYS A 51 5.70 -11.47 11.03
N PRO A 52 6.35 -11.06 12.13
CA PRO A 52 5.77 -10.07 13.03
C PRO A 52 5.50 -8.72 12.34
N VAL A 53 6.36 -8.32 11.40
CA VAL A 53 6.17 -7.10 10.63
C VAL A 53 4.97 -7.22 9.69
N ILE A 54 4.81 -8.37 9.05
CA ILE A 54 3.66 -8.66 8.19
C ILE A 54 2.36 -8.52 8.97
N ILE A 55 2.30 -9.08 10.17
CA ILE A 55 1.13 -8.99 11.05
C ILE A 55 0.86 -7.53 11.43
N LYS A 56 1.89 -6.81 11.81
CA LYS A 56 1.77 -5.40 12.18
C LYS A 56 1.22 -4.55 11.04
N VAL A 57 1.71 -4.77 9.84
CA VAL A 57 1.23 -4.07 8.64
C VAL A 57 -0.24 -4.42 8.38
N ALA A 58 -0.61 -5.69 8.50
CA ALA A 58 -2.00 -6.13 8.34
C ALA A 58 -2.93 -5.46 9.36
N GLU A 59 -2.49 -5.30 10.60
CA GLU A 59 -3.25 -4.62 11.66
C GLU A 59 -3.45 -3.13 11.37
N HIS A 60 -2.54 -2.50 10.62
CA HIS A 60 -2.52 -1.05 10.43
C HIS A 60 -2.85 -0.61 9.00
N VAL A 61 -3.19 -1.53 8.10
CA VAL A 61 -3.39 -1.20 6.68
C VAL A 61 -4.44 -0.11 6.46
N CYS A 62 -5.53 -0.18 7.20
CA CYS A 62 -6.59 0.83 7.11
C CYS A 62 -6.11 2.21 7.57
N GLU A 63 -5.34 2.26 8.65
CA GLU A 63 -4.74 3.49 9.15
C GLU A 63 -3.74 4.08 8.14
N LEU A 64 -2.90 3.23 7.55
CA LEU A 64 -1.94 3.65 6.52
C LEU A 64 -2.65 4.24 5.31
N ASP A 65 -3.69 3.58 4.83
CA ASP A 65 -4.49 4.09 3.71
C ASP A 65 -5.12 5.45 4.06
N ASN A 66 -5.64 5.61 5.27
CA ASN A 66 -6.20 6.88 5.72
C ASN A 66 -5.16 8.01 5.73
N ILE A 67 -3.93 7.71 6.10
CA ILE A 67 -2.83 8.68 6.05
C ILE A 67 -2.58 9.13 4.61
N VAL A 68 -2.55 8.18 3.67
CA VAL A 68 -2.37 8.48 2.24
C VAL A 68 -3.52 9.34 1.72
N GLN A 69 -4.76 8.99 2.05
CA GLN A 69 -5.94 9.75 1.61
C GLN A 69 -5.89 11.21 2.10
N ARG A 70 -5.56 11.41 3.36
CA ARG A 70 -5.44 12.76 3.92
C ARG A 70 -4.31 13.55 3.27
N TYR A 71 -3.17 12.89 3.05
CA TYR A 71 -2.03 13.52 2.39
C TYR A 71 -2.37 13.94 0.96
N TYR A 72 -3.00 13.06 0.22
CA TYR A 72 -3.44 13.36 -1.15
C TYR A 72 -4.34 14.60 -1.19
N LYS A 73 -5.36 14.64 -0.34
CA LYS A 73 -6.30 15.76 -0.28
C LYS A 73 -5.62 17.08 0.09
N LYS A 74 -4.64 17.03 0.98
CA LYS A 74 -3.97 18.23 1.46
C LYS A 74 -2.89 18.74 0.51
N CYS A 75 -2.14 17.86 -0.13
CA CYS A 75 -0.90 18.21 -0.82
C CYS A 75 -0.96 18.05 -2.34
N CYS A 76 -1.78 17.14 -2.87
CA CYS A 76 -1.79 16.82 -4.31
C CYS A 76 -2.85 17.60 -5.08
N LYS A 77 -2.74 18.94 -5.08
CA LYS A 77 -3.75 19.82 -5.66
C LYS A 77 -3.84 19.73 -7.19
N ASN A 78 -2.71 19.56 -7.87
CA ASN A 78 -2.71 19.44 -9.32
C ASN A 78 -3.36 18.14 -9.78
N SER A 79 -3.08 17.05 -9.11
CA SER A 79 -3.71 15.75 -9.39
C SER A 79 -5.22 15.81 -9.14
N GLN A 80 -5.65 16.42 -8.03
CA GLN A 80 -7.07 16.62 -7.73
C GLN A 80 -7.78 17.42 -8.82
N LYS A 81 -7.16 18.52 -9.27
CA LYS A 81 -7.69 19.35 -10.35
C LYS A 81 -7.84 18.57 -11.65
N TYR A 82 -6.82 17.79 -12.00
CA TYR A 82 -6.83 16.95 -13.20
C TYR A 82 -7.97 15.94 -13.19
N TYR A 83 -8.13 15.19 -12.10
CA TYR A 83 -9.20 14.20 -11.97
C TYR A 83 -10.58 14.84 -11.93
N LYS A 84 -10.72 15.99 -11.29
CA LYS A 84 -11.97 16.73 -11.26
C LYS A 84 -12.41 17.19 -12.66
N GLU A 85 -11.48 17.77 -13.42
CA GLU A 85 -11.77 18.29 -14.75
C GLU A 85 -12.04 17.17 -15.75
N ARG A 86 -11.34 16.05 -15.65
CA ARG A 86 -11.43 14.98 -16.64
C ARG A 86 -12.51 13.94 -16.32
N TYR A 87 -12.71 13.62 -15.07
CA TYR A 87 -13.60 12.54 -14.63
C TYR A 87 -14.70 12.99 -13.68
N ASN A 88 -14.74 14.26 -13.31
CA ASN A 88 -15.68 14.81 -12.31
C ASN A 88 -15.61 14.10 -10.97
N ILE A 89 -14.39 13.82 -10.50
CA ILE A 89 -14.11 13.10 -9.25
C ILE A 89 -13.47 14.06 -8.27
N ASP A 90 -14.01 14.12 -7.05
CA ASP A 90 -13.51 14.97 -5.98
C ASP A 90 -12.56 14.23 -5.01
N ASP A 91 -12.73 12.91 -4.88
CA ASP A 91 -12.00 12.11 -3.92
C ASP A 91 -10.95 11.23 -4.60
N PHE A 92 -9.92 10.88 -3.83
CA PHE A 92 -8.95 9.88 -4.23
C PHE A 92 -9.63 8.51 -4.18
N GLU A 93 -9.97 7.97 -5.33
CA GLU A 93 -10.68 6.69 -5.43
C GLU A 93 -9.74 5.50 -5.57
N ASP A 94 -8.44 5.76 -5.69
CA ASP A 94 -7.45 4.72 -5.78
C ASP A 94 -7.32 3.99 -4.43
N TYR A 95 -6.90 2.74 -4.46
CA TYR A 95 -6.74 1.93 -3.28
C TYR A 95 -5.42 1.15 -3.36
N PRO A 96 -4.84 0.78 -2.20
CA PRO A 96 -3.59 0.04 -2.21
C PRO A 96 -3.81 -1.38 -2.75
N GLU A 97 -2.94 -1.81 -3.64
CA GLU A 97 -2.95 -3.15 -4.18
C GLU A 97 -1.82 -4.02 -3.63
N THR A 98 -0.70 -3.39 -3.32
CA THR A 98 0.46 -4.13 -2.81
C THR A 98 1.11 -3.38 -1.66
N ILE A 99 1.50 -4.11 -0.65
CA ILE A 99 2.31 -3.63 0.45
C ILE A 99 3.68 -4.28 0.32
N TYR A 100 4.72 -3.47 0.13
CA TYR A 100 6.10 -3.95 0.11
C TYR A 100 6.75 -3.76 1.47
N ILE A 101 7.47 -4.78 1.92
CA ILE A 101 8.26 -4.69 3.16
C ILE A 101 9.73 -4.68 2.75
N TYR A 102 10.38 -3.54 2.87
CA TYR A 102 11.78 -3.36 2.51
C TYR A 102 12.73 -3.65 3.67
N LYS A 103 12.31 -3.28 4.87
CA LYS A 103 13.03 -3.49 6.13
C LYS A 103 12.00 -3.63 7.24
N PRO A 104 12.38 -4.12 8.42
CA PRO A 104 11.44 -4.23 9.55
C PRO A 104 10.71 -2.93 9.89
N ASN A 105 11.31 -1.79 9.59
CA ASN A 105 10.75 -0.46 9.88
C ASN A 105 10.44 0.37 8.63
N MET A 106 10.55 -0.20 7.43
CA MET A 106 10.29 0.52 6.18
C MET A 106 9.38 -0.30 5.27
N ILE A 107 8.22 0.26 4.96
CA ILE A 107 7.23 -0.35 4.08
C ILE A 107 6.78 0.64 3.02
N ALA A 108 6.14 0.14 1.98
CA ALA A 108 5.50 0.98 0.98
C ALA A 108 4.14 0.43 0.60
N LEU A 109 3.21 1.33 0.36
CA LEU A 109 1.93 1.01 -0.28
C LEU A 109 2.01 1.39 -1.75
N GLU A 110 1.65 0.45 -2.60
CA GLU A 110 1.53 0.70 -4.04
C GLU A 110 0.06 0.84 -4.40
N TYR A 111 -0.27 1.96 -5.02
CA TYR A 111 -1.60 2.30 -5.46
C TYR A 111 -1.66 2.26 -6.98
N TRP A 112 -2.64 1.54 -7.50
CA TRP A 112 -2.96 1.61 -8.92
C TRP A 112 -4.17 2.50 -9.10
N GLY A 113 -4.00 3.53 -9.91
CA GLY A 113 -5.12 4.34 -10.34
C GLY A 113 -6.05 3.51 -11.21
N ALA A 114 -7.34 3.51 -10.89
CA ALA A 114 -8.35 2.85 -11.68
C ALA A 114 -8.48 3.48 -13.09
N ARG A 115 -7.79 4.59 -13.33
CA ARG A 115 -7.86 5.37 -14.55
C ARG A 115 -6.46 5.72 -15.04
N GLU A 116 -6.25 5.54 -16.34
CA GLU A 116 -5.03 5.94 -17.06
C GLU A 116 -3.73 5.30 -16.55
N ASN A 117 -3.80 4.13 -15.93
CA ASN A 117 -2.63 3.40 -15.46
C ASN A 117 -1.73 4.22 -14.51
N THR A 118 -2.32 5.14 -13.76
CA THR A 118 -1.58 5.93 -12.78
C THR A 118 -1.16 5.05 -11.62
N GLN A 119 0.10 5.14 -11.24
CA GLN A 119 0.66 4.34 -10.16
C GLN A 119 1.32 5.25 -9.14
N TYR A 120 0.96 5.06 -7.87
CA TYR A 120 1.56 5.78 -6.75
C TYR A 120 2.30 4.80 -5.85
N LEU A 121 3.48 5.21 -5.39
CA LEU A 121 4.25 4.46 -4.40
C LEU A 121 4.45 5.36 -3.18
N VAL A 122 3.89 4.95 -2.06
CA VAL A 122 3.93 5.74 -0.82
C VAL A 122 4.75 4.99 0.21
N LYS A 123 5.87 5.57 0.64
CA LYS A 123 6.79 4.95 1.59
C LYS A 123 6.55 5.47 3.00
N PHE A 124 6.59 4.54 3.94
CA PHE A 124 6.45 4.81 5.37
C PHE A 124 7.66 4.27 6.12
N GLU A 125 8.04 4.98 7.16
CA GLU A 125 9.01 4.51 8.14
C GLU A 125 8.34 4.44 9.51
N GLU A 126 8.56 3.34 10.22
CA GLU A 126 8.09 3.22 11.59
C GLU A 126 9.11 3.85 12.53
N ILE A 127 8.66 4.88 13.26
CA ILE A 127 9.46 5.59 14.25
C ILE A 127 8.61 5.67 15.52
N ASP A 128 9.15 5.20 16.66
CA ASP A 128 8.46 5.21 17.94
C ASP A 128 7.06 4.59 17.88
N ASN A 129 6.95 3.43 17.23
CA ASN A 129 5.71 2.67 17.04
C ASN A 129 4.63 3.39 16.21
N LYS A 130 5.04 4.39 15.42
CA LYS A 130 4.16 5.11 14.50
C LYS A 130 4.68 5.04 13.08
N PHE A 131 3.79 4.84 12.13
CA PHE A 131 4.14 4.92 10.72
C PHE A 131 4.11 6.37 10.26
N ILE A 132 5.25 6.85 9.77
CA ILE A 132 5.42 8.20 9.26
C ILE A 132 5.58 8.15 7.75
N LEU A 133 4.75 8.89 7.03
CA LEU A 133 4.86 8.99 5.58
C LEU A 133 6.16 9.71 5.22
N LYS A 134 7.00 9.06 4.42
CA LYS A 134 8.33 9.57 4.03
C LYS A 134 8.40 10.02 2.58
N SER A 135 7.72 9.34 1.68
CA SER A 135 7.68 9.75 0.29
C SER A 135 6.35 9.38 -0.35
N PHE A 136 5.93 10.20 -1.28
CA PHE A 136 4.76 9.98 -2.09
C PHE A 136 5.18 10.27 -3.53
N GLY A 137 5.36 9.21 -4.32
CA GLY A 137 5.82 9.31 -5.69
C GLY A 137 4.80 8.76 -6.67
N MET A 138 4.74 9.37 -7.83
CA MET A 138 3.98 8.85 -8.95
C MET A 138 4.97 8.16 -9.89
N VAL A 139 4.58 7.02 -10.45
CA VAL A 139 5.50 6.12 -11.15
C VAL A 139 5.32 6.13 -12.67
N ASP A 140 4.23 6.65 -13.21
CA ASP A 140 3.95 6.62 -14.64
C ASP A 140 4.20 7.97 -15.35
N ASP A 141 3.94 8.01 -16.66
CA ASP A 141 4.04 9.21 -17.51
C ASP A 141 3.08 10.30 -17.05
N ILE A 142 3.46 10.95 -15.99
CA ILE A 142 2.68 11.99 -15.35
C ILE A 142 3.11 13.33 -15.91
N PRO A 143 2.16 14.24 -16.20
CA PRO A 143 2.52 15.59 -16.60
C PRO A 143 3.49 16.24 -15.61
N ALA A 144 4.47 16.96 -16.14
CA ALA A 144 5.55 17.54 -15.33
C ALA A 144 5.08 18.53 -14.25
N ASP A 145 3.84 18.97 -14.32
CA ASP A 145 3.21 19.90 -13.36
C ASP A 145 2.39 19.20 -12.27
N TRP A 146 2.41 17.86 -12.23
CA TRP A 146 1.74 17.12 -11.17
C TRP A 146 2.57 17.19 -9.88
N ASP A 147 1.85 16.94 -8.78
CA ASP A 147 2.47 16.99 -7.47
C ASP A 147 3.46 15.83 -7.29
N GLU A 148 4.72 16.16 -7.26
CA GLU A 148 5.75 15.22 -6.85
C GLU A 148 6.23 15.66 -5.48
N ILE A 149 6.17 14.73 -4.54
CA ILE A 149 6.39 15.08 -3.17
C ILE A 149 7.43 14.15 -2.57
N ILE A 150 8.57 14.69 -2.30
CA ILE A 150 9.68 14.00 -1.61
C ILE A 150 10.31 12.91 -2.46
#